data_ba985dab5059295ad3ca0068b3203326
#
_entry.id   ba985dab5059295ad3ca0068b3203326
#
_cell.length_a   1.000
_cell.length_b   1.000
_cell.length_c   1.000
_cell.angle_alpha   90.00
_cell.angle_beta   90.00
_cell.angle_gamma   90.00
#
_symmetry.space_group_name_H-M   'P 1'
#
loop_
_entity.id
_entity.type
_entity.pdbx_description
1 polymer ?
#
loop_
_entity_poly.entity_id
_entity_poly.type
_entity_poly.pdbx_seq_one_letter_code
_entity_poly.pdbx_strand_id
1 'polypeptide(L)'
;AVEGIALATPAAERWIVPIALLILISLFLIQRRGTARIGALFGPIMIVWFVIMAVLGLRSIVETPQILTAINPAHAIGFAIDHPALTLVLLGAVFLTVTGAEVLYADLGHFGPRPIRVGWFGLILPCLLLNYFGQGALVLRDAEAARNPFYLLAPEPLLVPMIVLATCATVIAAQATISGAFSVTQQASRLNYLPRLKVRYTSETSRGQIYIPVVNWMLLVAVVLLVLGFRSSSELAAAYGLAVSGDLMIGTALLAVAVLLKRTASTKYWLLPALLVVGALEVVFFYANASKILEGGWFPLLVATIMFTVLSTWRRGTEIVRARKDASPRSRGDAFALDLSGIQRVPGTAVFFSSGSSGHPTSFLHNLRHNRVAHEQVVFLTVNFIDVPRVVDHDRLEIERGGNGIVRIIASFGFREEPDIAKVLQLARRRGIDIDANETSYFTSKPVIVSTSRRGAFGWRRSLFGWMLQNSSSTASYFALPPNRVVELGTQVAI
;
A
#
# COMPACT_ATOMS: atom_id res chain seq x y z
N ALA A 1 0.83 -0.74 -24.44
CA ALA A 1 1.98 -1.40 -25.11
C ALA A 1 1.48 -2.40 -26.16
N VAL A 2 0.60 -3.33 -25.80
CA VAL A 2 0.07 -4.38 -26.71
C VAL A 2 -0.66 -3.78 -27.93
N GLU A 3 -1.29 -2.62 -27.78
CA GLU A 3 -1.97 -1.91 -28.89
C GLU A 3 -0.99 -1.57 -30.07
N GLY A 4 0.31 -1.43 -29.79
CA GLY A 4 1.32 -1.26 -30.82
C GLY A 4 1.37 -2.38 -31.88
N ILE A 5 0.86 -3.57 -31.55
CA ILE A 5 0.80 -4.70 -32.48
C ILE A 5 -0.10 -4.38 -33.68
N ALA A 6 -1.15 -3.58 -33.50
CA ALA A 6 -2.04 -3.16 -34.58
C ALA A 6 -1.33 -2.30 -35.65
N LEU A 7 -0.29 -1.56 -35.27
CA LEU A 7 0.54 -0.78 -36.21
C LEU A 7 1.42 -1.68 -37.07
N ALA A 8 1.95 -2.78 -36.49
CA ALA A 8 2.77 -3.74 -37.23
C ALA A 8 1.89 -4.66 -38.11
N THR A 9 0.70 -5.04 -37.66
CA THR A 9 -0.18 -5.97 -38.37
C THR A 9 -1.65 -5.64 -38.00
N PRO A 10 -2.41 -4.95 -38.87
CA PRO A 10 -3.79 -4.55 -38.60
C PRO A 10 -4.70 -5.74 -38.27
N ALA A 11 -4.48 -6.92 -38.85
CA ALA A 11 -5.24 -8.14 -38.55
C ALA A 11 -5.07 -8.62 -37.09
N ALA A 12 -4.06 -8.13 -36.38
CA ALA A 12 -3.79 -8.50 -34.98
C ALA A 12 -4.58 -7.66 -33.96
N GLU A 13 -5.35 -6.65 -34.37
CA GLU A 13 -6.15 -5.81 -33.49
C GLU A 13 -7.11 -6.63 -32.59
N ARG A 14 -7.75 -7.64 -33.13
CA ARG A 14 -8.63 -8.56 -32.40
C ARG A 14 -7.95 -9.33 -31.26
N TRP A 15 -6.63 -9.45 -31.30
CA TRP A 15 -5.81 -10.18 -30.33
C TRP A 15 -5.29 -9.30 -29.19
N ILE A 16 -5.45 -7.98 -29.25
CA ILE A 16 -4.92 -7.04 -28.24
C ILE A 16 -5.46 -7.39 -26.86
N VAL A 17 -6.79 -7.48 -26.71
CA VAL A 17 -7.42 -7.81 -25.42
C VAL A 17 -7.05 -9.22 -24.93
N PRO A 18 -7.14 -10.29 -25.74
CA PRO A 18 -6.68 -11.62 -25.32
C PRO A 18 -5.20 -11.67 -24.89
N ILE A 19 -4.30 -11.03 -25.60
CA ILE A 19 -2.87 -10.97 -25.26
C ILE A 19 -2.66 -10.19 -23.95
N ALA A 20 -3.29 -9.04 -23.79
CA ALA A 20 -3.22 -8.26 -22.56
C ALA A 20 -3.72 -9.07 -21.35
N LEU A 21 -4.86 -9.75 -21.48
CA LEU A 21 -5.40 -10.62 -20.43
C LEU A 21 -4.44 -11.79 -20.11
N LEU A 22 -3.88 -12.44 -21.12
CA LEU A 22 -2.91 -13.52 -20.91
C LEU A 22 -1.70 -13.05 -20.11
N ILE A 23 -1.13 -11.89 -20.49
CA ILE A 23 0.02 -11.29 -19.78
C ILE A 23 -0.36 -10.97 -18.33
N LEU A 24 -1.49 -10.29 -18.11
CA LEU A 24 -1.94 -9.88 -16.77
C LEU A 24 -2.24 -11.09 -15.89
N ILE A 25 -3.00 -12.07 -16.37
CA ILE A 25 -3.31 -13.29 -15.62
C ILE A 25 -2.01 -14.02 -15.26
N SER A 26 -1.09 -14.18 -16.22
CA SER A 26 0.21 -14.80 -15.97
C SER A 26 1.00 -14.06 -14.90
N LEU A 27 0.99 -12.73 -14.93
CA LEU A 27 1.67 -11.89 -13.95
C LEU A 27 1.12 -12.12 -12.53
N PHE A 28 -0.21 -12.13 -12.35
CA PHE A 28 -0.83 -12.38 -11.06
C PHE A 28 -0.63 -13.83 -10.56
N LEU A 29 -0.58 -14.82 -11.44
CA LEU A 29 -0.31 -16.22 -11.08
C LEU A 29 1.13 -16.44 -10.58
N ILE A 30 2.10 -15.73 -11.18
CA ILE A 30 3.52 -15.83 -10.81
C ILE A 30 3.79 -15.18 -9.44
N GLN A 31 2.99 -14.21 -8.99
CA GLN A 31 3.17 -13.50 -7.71
C GLN A 31 3.39 -14.45 -6.53
N ARG A 32 2.69 -15.57 -6.50
CA ARG A 32 2.78 -16.56 -5.43
C ARG A 32 4.18 -17.16 -5.26
N ARG A 33 4.95 -17.26 -6.36
CA ARG A 33 6.30 -17.87 -6.37
C ARG A 33 7.41 -16.90 -6.00
N GLY A 34 7.06 -15.60 -5.90
CA GLY A 34 8.02 -14.51 -5.70
C GLY A 34 8.68 -14.08 -7.02
N THR A 35 9.04 -12.81 -7.08
CA THR A 35 9.59 -12.16 -8.27
C THR A 35 11.07 -11.79 -8.11
N ALA A 36 11.75 -12.25 -7.03
CA ALA A 36 13.13 -11.88 -6.72
C ALA A 36 14.11 -12.15 -7.86
N ARG A 37 14.02 -13.32 -8.49
CA ARG A 37 14.91 -13.70 -9.60
C ARG A 37 14.64 -12.92 -10.88
N ILE A 38 13.36 -12.69 -11.18
CA ILE A 38 12.95 -11.94 -12.37
C ILE A 38 13.24 -10.45 -12.15
N GLY A 39 13.09 -9.96 -10.93
CA GLY A 39 13.36 -8.58 -10.55
C GLY A 39 14.79 -8.12 -10.80
N ALA A 40 15.77 -9.02 -10.79
CA ALA A 40 17.15 -8.70 -11.12
C ALA A 40 17.33 -8.24 -12.59
N LEU A 41 16.43 -8.66 -13.49
CA LEU A 41 16.44 -8.24 -14.90
C LEU A 41 15.71 -6.91 -15.12
N PHE A 42 14.90 -6.45 -14.17
CA PHE A 42 14.08 -5.25 -14.34
C PHE A 42 14.94 -3.99 -14.55
N GLY A 43 15.99 -3.81 -13.75
CA GLY A 43 16.90 -2.69 -13.87
C GLY A 43 17.55 -2.59 -15.25
N PRO A 44 18.25 -3.62 -15.72
CA PRO A 44 18.85 -3.64 -17.08
C PRO A 44 17.83 -3.39 -18.19
N ILE A 45 16.65 -4.03 -18.15
CA ILE A 45 15.59 -3.82 -19.16
C ILE A 45 15.13 -2.37 -19.19
N MET A 46 14.90 -1.76 -18.02
CA MET A 46 14.48 -0.38 -17.91
C MET A 46 15.56 0.60 -18.37
N ILE A 47 16.83 0.33 -18.09
CA ILE A 47 17.93 1.15 -18.63
C ILE A 47 17.94 1.13 -20.15
N VAL A 48 17.85 -0.06 -20.76
CA VAL A 48 17.77 -0.22 -22.22
C VAL A 48 16.56 0.52 -22.77
N TRP A 49 15.40 0.40 -22.13
CA TRP A 49 14.18 1.12 -22.47
C TRP A 49 14.39 2.64 -22.50
N PHE A 50 14.88 3.25 -21.42
CA PHE A 50 15.11 4.68 -21.34
C PHE A 50 16.14 5.18 -22.34
N VAL A 51 17.24 4.43 -22.54
CA VAL A 51 18.28 4.79 -23.51
C VAL A 51 17.74 4.76 -24.94
N ILE A 52 16.99 3.72 -25.32
CA ILE A 52 16.40 3.63 -26.67
C ILE A 52 15.41 4.79 -26.91
N MET A 53 14.55 5.09 -25.94
CA MET A 53 13.64 6.22 -26.05
C MET A 53 14.38 7.54 -26.23
N ALA A 54 15.45 7.75 -25.47
CA ALA A 54 16.27 8.97 -25.57
C ALA A 54 16.95 9.08 -26.93
N VAL A 55 17.52 7.98 -27.47
CA VAL A 55 18.19 7.96 -28.76
C VAL A 55 17.21 8.26 -29.90
N LEU A 56 16.04 7.60 -29.89
CA LEU A 56 15.01 7.84 -30.91
C LEU A 56 14.45 9.28 -30.80
N GLY A 57 14.24 9.77 -29.59
CA GLY A 57 13.83 11.14 -29.38
C GLY A 57 14.86 12.16 -29.86
N LEU A 58 16.12 11.97 -29.48
CA LEU A 58 17.20 12.85 -29.91
C LEU A 58 17.35 12.88 -31.46
N ARG A 59 17.28 11.70 -32.10
CA ARG A 59 17.28 11.63 -33.58
C ARG A 59 16.19 12.50 -34.19
N SER A 60 14.95 12.38 -33.69
CA SER A 60 13.82 13.17 -34.21
C SER A 60 13.96 14.67 -33.93
N ILE A 61 14.54 15.07 -32.80
CA ILE A 61 14.84 16.47 -32.48
C ILE A 61 15.88 17.04 -33.46
N VAL A 62 16.93 16.27 -33.78
CA VAL A 62 17.96 16.71 -34.75
C VAL A 62 17.37 16.91 -36.15
N GLU A 63 16.41 16.06 -36.54
CA GLU A 63 15.70 16.20 -37.82
C GLU A 63 14.73 17.42 -37.80
N THR A 64 14.20 17.83 -36.66
CA THR A 64 13.27 18.97 -36.54
C THR A 64 13.59 19.80 -35.28
N PRO A 65 14.67 20.58 -35.29
CA PRO A 65 15.14 21.31 -34.09
C PRO A 65 14.20 22.44 -33.67
N GLN A 66 13.26 22.83 -34.50
CA GLN A 66 12.25 23.82 -34.22
C GLN A 66 11.42 23.49 -32.95
N ILE A 67 11.28 22.18 -32.62
CA ILE A 67 10.58 21.75 -31.40
C ILE A 67 11.17 22.37 -30.12
N LEU A 68 12.46 22.70 -30.10
CA LEU A 68 13.13 23.31 -28.96
C LEU A 68 12.57 24.69 -28.59
N THR A 69 11.87 25.37 -29.50
CA THR A 69 11.14 26.60 -29.18
C THR A 69 10.05 26.38 -28.14
N ALA A 70 9.53 25.15 -28.03
CA ALA A 70 8.53 24.78 -27.03
C ALA A 70 9.05 24.83 -25.56
N ILE A 71 10.37 24.99 -25.37
CA ILE A 71 10.95 25.26 -24.04
C ILE A 71 10.46 26.64 -23.51
N ASN A 72 10.14 27.57 -24.41
CA ASN A 72 9.60 28.87 -24.01
C ASN A 72 8.13 28.75 -23.55
N PRO A 73 7.83 28.98 -22.27
CA PRO A 73 6.47 28.85 -21.71
C PRO A 73 5.47 29.84 -22.33
N ALA A 74 5.94 30.91 -22.99
CA ALA A 74 5.06 31.87 -23.63
C ALA A 74 4.14 31.25 -24.69
N HIS A 75 4.60 30.18 -25.39
CA HIS A 75 3.77 29.47 -26.36
C HIS A 75 2.58 28.74 -25.67
N ALA A 76 2.83 28.10 -24.53
CA ALA A 76 1.77 27.42 -23.78
C ALA A 76 0.79 28.42 -23.15
N ILE A 77 1.31 29.54 -22.63
CA ILE A 77 0.49 30.63 -22.04
C ILE A 77 -0.35 31.30 -23.13
N GLY A 78 0.25 31.66 -24.29
CA GLY A 78 -0.48 32.20 -25.42
C GLY A 78 -1.61 31.31 -25.88
N PHE A 79 -1.33 30.02 -26.09
CA PHE A 79 -2.33 29.03 -26.44
C PHE A 79 -3.48 28.93 -25.41
N ALA A 80 -3.13 28.99 -24.11
CA ALA A 80 -4.12 28.91 -23.05
C ALA A 80 -5.05 30.15 -23.00
N ILE A 81 -4.53 31.31 -23.35
CA ILE A 81 -5.31 32.57 -23.43
C ILE A 81 -6.23 32.55 -24.66
N ASP A 82 -5.69 32.14 -25.80
CA ASP A 82 -6.43 32.12 -27.08
C ASP A 82 -7.49 31.01 -27.15
N HIS A 83 -7.23 29.87 -26.48
CA HIS A 83 -8.08 28.68 -26.54
C HIS A 83 -8.39 28.08 -25.14
N PRO A 84 -9.06 28.79 -24.22
CA PRO A 84 -9.21 28.35 -22.82
C PRO A 84 -9.99 27.03 -22.66
N ALA A 85 -11.03 26.81 -23.45
CA ALA A 85 -11.83 25.57 -23.38
C ALA A 85 -11.01 24.34 -23.87
N LEU A 86 -10.25 24.51 -24.97
CA LEU A 86 -9.40 23.44 -25.50
C LEU A 86 -8.23 23.16 -24.56
N THR A 87 -7.67 24.18 -23.94
CA THR A 87 -6.61 24.06 -22.92
C THR A 87 -7.05 23.16 -21.76
N LEU A 88 -8.26 23.32 -21.26
CA LEU A 88 -8.79 22.44 -20.19
C LEU A 88 -8.83 20.96 -20.62
N VAL A 89 -9.30 20.68 -21.82
CA VAL A 89 -9.33 19.30 -22.34
C VAL A 89 -7.90 18.74 -22.48
N LEU A 90 -6.97 19.55 -23.03
CA LEU A 90 -5.58 19.16 -23.20
C LEU A 90 -4.85 18.97 -21.87
N LEU A 91 -5.12 19.78 -20.85
CA LEU A 91 -4.52 19.61 -19.53
C LEU A 91 -4.88 18.27 -18.90
N GLY A 92 -6.09 17.75 -19.13
CA GLY A 92 -6.46 16.40 -18.71
C GLY A 92 -5.65 15.30 -19.39
N ALA A 93 -5.19 15.51 -20.64
CA ALA A 93 -4.30 14.58 -21.34
C ALA A 93 -2.83 14.79 -20.95
N VAL A 94 -2.38 16.05 -20.86
CA VAL A 94 -1.01 16.42 -20.45
C VAL A 94 -0.72 15.89 -19.04
N PHE A 95 -1.68 15.93 -18.13
CA PHE A 95 -1.56 15.39 -16.78
C PHE A 95 -1.06 13.93 -16.79
N LEU A 96 -1.49 13.12 -17.75
CA LEU A 96 -1.08 11.70 -17.84
C LEU A 96 0.43 11.51 -18.11
N THR A 97 1.12 12.54 -18.60
CA THR A 97 2.58 12.48 -18.85
C THR A 97 3.41 12.59 -17.56
N VAL A 98 2.82 13.07 -16.45
CA VAL A 98 3.49 13.29 -15.16
C VAL A 98 2.97 12.35 -14.05
N THR A 99 2.39 11.23 -14.43
CA THR A 99 1.86 10.22 -13.51
C THR A 99 2.95 9.24 -13.02
N GLY A 100 2.62 8.34 -12.08
CA GLY A 100 3.51 7.34 -11.49
C GLY A 100 3.90 7.66 -10.03
N ALA A 101 3.35 8.70 -9.42
CA ALA A 101 3.62 9.06 -8.04
C ALA A 101 3.14 8.00 -7.03
N GLU A 102 2.10 7.25 -7.36
CA GLU A 102 1.53 6.17 -6.54
C GLU A 102 2.54 5.07 -6.20
N VAL A 103 3.38 4.69 -7.17
CA VAL A 103 4.45 3.71 -6.96
C VAL A 103 5.63 4.34 -6.22
N LEU A 104 5.92 5.61 -6.47
CA LEU A 104 6.99 6.35 -5.83
C LEU A 104 6.86 6.38 -4.30
N TYR A 105 5.64 6.53 -3.76
CA TYR A 105 5.41 6.51 -2.31
C TYR A 105 5.80 5.18 -1.67
N ALA A 106 5.50 4.06 -2.33
CA ALA A 106 5.92 2.73 -1.87
C ALA A 106 7.45 2.58 -1.90
N ASP A 107 8.08 3.03 -3.00
CA ASP A 107 9.53 2.93 -3.20
C ASP A 107 10.34 3.83 -2.27
N LEU A 108 9.86 5.04 -1.96
CA LEU A 108 10.47 5.92 -0.95
C LEU A 108 10.58 5.23 0.41
N GLY A 109 9.55 4.44 0.75
CA GLY A 109 9.55 3.61 1.95
C GLY A 109 10.63 2.52 1.94
N HIS A 110 10.96 1.94 0.78
CA HIS A 110 11.87 0.81 0.67
C HIS A 110 13.33 1.21 0.43
N PHE A 111 13.59 2.12 -0.50
CA PHE A 111 14.94 2.46 -0.98
C PHE A 111 15.48 3.77 -0.40
N GLY A 112 14.60 4.64 0.10
CA GLY A 112 14.97 5.97 0.55
C GLY A 112 15.16 6.98 -0.59
N PRO A 113 15.43 8.27 -0.28
CA PRO A 113 15.39 9.34 -1.28
C PRO A 113 16.61 9.39 -2.22
N ARG A 114 17.79 8.91 -1.80
CA ARG A 114 19.03 9.05 -2.60
C ARG A 114 19.00 8.25 -3.91
N PRO A 115 18.75 6.92 -3.92
CA PRO A 115 18.70 6.15 -5.15
C PRO A 115 17.64 6.68 -6.12
N ILE A 116 16.48 7.09 -5.60
CA ILE A 116 15.40 7.63 -6.41
C ILE A 116 15.81 8.93 -7.08
N ARG A 117 16.43 9.87 -6.34
CA ARG A 117 16.93 11.13 -6.92
C ARG A 117 17.99 10.91 -7.99
N VAL A 118 18.95 10.02 -7.74
CA VAL A 118 20.00 9.69 -8.72
C VAL A 118 19.40 9.09 -9.98
N GLY A 119 18.50 8.11 -9.85
CA GLY A 119 17.81 7.50 -10.99
C GLY A 119 16.96 8.51 -11.76
N TRP A 120 16.20 9.34 -11.06
CA TRP A 120 15.31 10.33 -11.67
C TRP A 120 16.11 11.40 -12.45
N PHE A 121 16.99 12.13 -11.79
CA PHE A 121 17.70 13.25 -12.41
C PHE A 121 18.85 12.80 -13.34
N GLY A 122 19.46 11.62 -13.08
CA GLY A 122 20.57 11.13 -13.87
C GLY A 122 20.17 10.37 -15.14
N LEU A 123 19.01 9.71 -15.14
CA LEU A 123 18.57 8.87 -16.24
C LEU A 123 17.15 9.16 -16.70
N ILE A 124 16.16 9.03 -15.81
CA ILE A 124 14.76 8.95 -16.20
C ILE A 124 14.27 10.28 -16.78
N LEU A 125 14.43 11.38 -16.06
CA LEU A 125 13.97 12.70 -16.49
C LEU A 125 14.62 13.15 -17.81
N PRO A 126 15.96 13.07 -18.02
CA PRO A 126 16.57 13.43 -19.31
C PRO A 126 16.05 12.58 -20.47
N CYS A 127 15.90 11.26 -20.27
CA CYS A 127 15.41 10.37 -21.30
C CYS A 127 13.93 10.64 -21.67
N LEU A 128 13.09 10.92 -20.65
CA LEU A 128 11.68 11.29 -20.89
C LEU A 128 11.57 12.61 -21.64
N LEU A 129 12.33 13.63 -21.27
CA LEU A 129 12.32 14.92 -21.96
C LEU A 129 12.73 14.76 -23.43
N LEU A 130 13.83 14.04 -23.70
CA LEU A 130 14.25 13.74 -25.07
C LEU A 130 13.16 13.01 -25.85
N ASN A 131 12.49 12.05 -25.23
CA ASN A 131 11.42 11.30 -25.87
C ASN A 131 10.21 12.19 -26.17
N TYR A 132 9.75 13.02 -25.23
CA TYR A 132 8.60 13.90 -25.43
C TYR A 132 8.86 14.98 -26.49
N PHE A 133 10.02 15.63 -26.45
CA PHE A 133 10.44 16.55 -27.51
C PHE A 133 10.59 15.85 -28.85
N GLY A 134 11.11 14.59 -28.86
CA GLY A 134 11.22 13.80 -30.05
C GLY A 134 9.88 13.45 -30.68
N GLN A 135 8.88 13.08 -29.89
CA GLN A 135 7.52 12.85 -30.36
C GLN A 135 6.89 14.12 -30.90
N GLY A 136 7.07 15.24 -30.20
CA GLY A 136 6.63 16.56 -30.69
C GLY A 136 7.30 16.95 -32.02
N ALA A 137 8.60 16.71 -32.16
CA ALA A 137 9.34 16.95 -33.41
C ALA A 137 8.79 16.10 -34.55
N LEU A 138 8.46 14.84 -34.30
CA LEU A 138 7.84 13.94 -35.30
C LEU A 138 6.47 14.47 -35.74
N VAL A 139 5.61 14.86 -34.81
CA VAL A 139 4.25 15.38 -35.12
C VAL A 139 4.31 16.73 -35.86
N LEU A 140 5.30 17.58 -35.57
CA LEU A 140 5.54 18.82 -36.35
C LEU A 140 5.93 18.55 -37.82
N ARG A 141 6.63 17.45 -38.05
CA ARG A 141 7.07 17.06 -39.39
C ARG A 141 6.01 16.28 -40.16
N ASP A 142 5.29 15.44 -39.47
CA ASP A 142 4.26 14.55 -40.01
C ASP A 142 3.03 14.53 -39.11
N ALA A 143 1.97 15.23 -39.50
CA ALA A 143 0.74 15.33 -38.77
C ALA A 143 0.00 13.97 -38.58
N GLU A 144 0.20 13.00 -39.52
CA GLU A 144 -0.40 11.67 -39.40
C GLU A 144 0.22 10.86 -38.28
N ALA A 145 1.47 11.17 -37.89
CA ALA A 145 2.14 10.56 -36.77
C ALA A 145 1.44 10.83 -35.42
N ALA A 146 0.56 11.85 -35.35
CA ALA A 146 -0.23 12.14 -34.14
C ALA A 146 -1.12 10.98 -33.69
N ARG A 147 -1.46 10.03 -34.59
CA ARG A 147 -2.26 8.82 -34.25
C ARG A 147 -1.54 7.91 -33.24
N ASN A 148 -0.20 7.82 -33.31
CA ASN A 148 0.62 7.08 -32.35
C ASN A 148 2.10 7.51 -32.41
N PRO A 149 2.45 8.71 -31.92
CA PRO A 149 3.77 9.29 -32.08
C PRO A 149 4.88 8.46 -31.41
N PHE A 150 4.54 7.71 -30.37
CA PHE A 150 5.49 6.90 -29.61
C PHE A 150 6.09 5.75 -30.47
N TYR A 151 5.24 4.93 -31.10
CA TYR A 151 5.71 3.82 -31.90
C TYR A 151 6.23 4.27 -33.30
N LEU A 152 5.61 5.31 -33.85
CA LEU A 152 6.04 5.85 -35.17
C LEU A 152 7.35 6.64 -35.07
N LEU A 153 7.87 6.92 -33.88
CA LEU A 153 9.22 7.43 -33.65
C LEU A 153 10.29 6.39 -34.04
N ALA A 154 9.97 5.10 -33.93
CA ALA A 154 10.88 4.01 -34.29
C ALA A 154 10.85 3.76 -35.80
N PRO A 155 12.02 3.52 -36.46
CA PRO A 155 12.08 3.05 -37.84
C PRO A 155 11.33 1.72 -38.00
N GLU A 156 10.75 1.48 -39.19
CA GLU A 156 9.96 0.27 -39.47
C GLU A 156 10.62 -1.05 -38.99
N PRO A 157 11.94 -1.31 -39.25
CA PRO A 157 12.57 -2.55 -38.80
C PRO A 157 12.65 -2.70 -37.29
N LEU A 158 12.61 -1.59 -36.55
CA LEU A 158 12.67 -1.56 -35.08
C LEU A 158 11.29 -1.54 -34.38
N LEU A 159 10.21 -1.47 -35.16
CA LEU A 159 8.85 -1.40 -34.61
C LEU A 159 8.53 -2.62 -33.74
N VAL A 160 8.74 -3.83 -34.22
CA VAL A 160 8.47 -5.07 -33.47
C VAL A 160 9.36 -5.19 -32.21
N PRO A 161 10.70 -5.02 -32.29
CA PRO A 161 11.54 -4.93 -31.09
C PRO A 161 11.09 -3.90 -30.09
N MET A 162 10.61 -2.73 -30.54
CA MET A 162 10.12 -1.66 -29.69
C MET A 162 8.82 -2.06 -28.97
N ILE A 163 7.90 -2.75 -29.66
CA ILE A 163 6.67 -3.29 -29.05
C ILE A 163 6.99 -4.31 -27.96
N VAL A 164 7.95 -5.21 -28.22
CA VAL A 164 8.39 -6.20 -27.23
C VAL A 164 9.00 -5.51 -26.01
N LEU A 165 9.90 -4.56 -26.22
CA LEU A 165 10.55 -3.82 -25.15
C LEU A 165 9.55 -2.98 -24.35
N ALA A 166 8.58 -2.32 -25.00
CA ALA A 166 7.49 -1.60 -24.37
C ALA A 166 6.61 -2.54 -23.52
N THR A 167 6.34 -3.73 -24.03
CA THR A 167 5.58 -4.74 -23.28
C THR A 167 6.34 -5.21 -22.04
N CYS A 168 7.64 -5.45 -22.14
CA CYS A 168 8.49 -5.76 -20.99
C CYS A 168 8.47 -4.63 -19.95
N ALA A 169 8.60 -3.37 -20.38
CA ALA A 169 8.57 -2.21 -19.50
C ALA A 169 7.21 -2.09 -18.78
N THR A 170 6.09 -2.30 -19.49
CA THR A 170 4.75 -2.25 -18.86
C THR A 170 4.49 -3.42 -17.92
N VAL A 171 5.03 -4.62 -18.19
CA VAL A 171 4.99 -5.75 -17.24
C VAL A 171 5.75 -5.42 -15.96
N ILE A 172 6.91 -4.77 -16.07
CA ILE A 172 7.69 -4.31 -14.90
C ILE A 172 6.92 -3.26 -14.12
N ALA A 173 6.30 -2.28 -14.80
CA ALA A 173 5.48 -1.27 -14.16
C ALA A 173 4.25 -1.87 -13.43
N ALA A 174 3.54 -2.81 -14.07
CA ALA A 174 2.43 -3.54 -13.46
C ALA A 174 2.89 -4.33 -12.22
N GLN A 175 4.06 -4.96 -12.28
CA GLN A 175 4.65 -5.67 -11.14
C GLN A 175 4.95 -4.73 -9.96
N ALA A 176 5.49 -3.54 -10.23
CA ALA A 176 5.75 -2.52 -9.21
C ALA A 176 4.45 -2.07 -8.54
N THR A 177 3.40 -1.81 -9.33
CA THR A 177 2.07 -1.42 -8.84
C THR A 177 1.45 -2.50 -7.94
N ILE A 178 1.50 -3.79 -8.34
CA ILE A 178 0.98 -4.91 -7.54
C ILE A 178 1.74 -5.01 -6.21
N SER A 179 3.07 -4.90 -6.23
CA SER A 179 3.90 -4.94 -5.02
C SER A 179 3.61 -3.74 -4.10
N GLY A 180 3.41 -2.55 -4.68
CA GLY A 180 2.97 -1.35 -3.98
C GLY A 180 1.63 -1.55 -3.27
N ALA A 181 0.64 -2.14 -3.95
CA ALA A 181 -0.67 -2.43 -3.39
C ALA A 181 -0.58 -3.39 -2.19
N PHE A 182 0.27 -4.43 -2.25
CA PHE A 182 0.51 -5.30 -1.10
C PHE A 182 1.14 -4.53 0.08
N SER A 183 2.12 -3.68 -0.17
CA SER A 183 2.81 -2.89 0.85
C SER A 183 1.86 -1.93 1.56
N VAL A 184 1.04 -1.19 0.80
CA VAL A 184 0.02 -0.27 1.34
C VAL A 184 -1.04 -1.04 2.14
N THR A 185 -1.50 -2.19 1.64
CA THR A 185 -2.47 -3.04 2.35
C THR A 185 -1.91 -3.55 3.68
N GLN A 186 -0.65 -3.98 3.70
CA GLN A 186 0.01 -4.42 4.94
C GLN A 186 0.13 -3.27 5.93
N GLN A 187 0.50 -2.07 5.49
CA GLN A 187 0.57 -0.88 6.33
C GLN A 187 -0.81 -0.51 6.89
N ALA A 188 -1.85 -0.53 6.07
CA ALA A 188 -3.22 -0.28 6.51
C ALA A 188 -3.68 -1.28 7.59
N SER A 189 -3.31 -2.57 7.44
CA SER A 189 -3.58 -3.58 8.45
C SER A 189 -2.81 -3.33 9.76
N ARG A 190 -1.53 -2.93 9.68
CA ARG A 190 -0.71 -2.59 10.86
C ARG A 190 -1.21 -1.36 11.61
N LEU A 191 -1.70 -0.36 10.88
CA LEU A 191 -2.31 0.86 11.43
C LEU A 191 -3.77 0.64 11.88
N ASN A 192 -4.25 -0.62 11.86
CA ASN A 192 -5.62 -0.98 12.28
C ASN A 192 -6.74 -0.36 11.43
N TYR A 193 -6.48 -0.09 10.15
CA TYR A 193 -7.51 0.28 9.16
C TYR A 193 -8.11 -0.94 8.44
N LEU A 194 -7.41 -2.08 8.45
CA LEU A 194 -7.85 -3.35 7.89
C LEU A 194 -7.66 -4.48 8.91
N PRO A 195 -8.42 -5.59 8.77
CA PRO A 195 -8.19 -6.79 9.56
C PRO A 195 -6.78 -7.34 9.34
N ARG A 196 -6.31 -8.19 10.24
CA ARG A 196 -5.07 -8.93 10.07
C ARG A 196 -5.22 -9.87 8.90
N LEU A 197 -4.46 -9.63 7.84
CA LEU A 197 -4.44 -10.44 6.62
C LEU A 197 -3.28 -11.43 6.68
N LYS A 198 -3.44 -12.57 6.00
CA LYS A 198 -2.37 -13.54 5.85
C LYS A 198 -1.34 -13.00 4.86
N VAL A 199 -0.18 -12.62 5.37
CA VAL A 199 0.98 -12.19 4.58
C VAL A 199 1.91 -13.38 4.41
N ARG A 200 2.42 -13.58 3.18
CA ARG A 200 3.46 -14.55 2.87
C ARG A 200 4.70 -13.80 2.38
N TYR A 201 5.84 -14.11 2.94
CA TYR A 201 7.11 -13.58 2.48
C TYR A 201 7.62 -14.46 1.34
N THR A 202 7.97 -13.84 0.24
CA THR A 202 8.40 -14.54 -0.98
C THR A 202 9.91 -14.51 -1.19
N SER A 203 10.65 -13.80 -0.32
CA SER A 203 12.11 -13.73 -0.33
C SER A 203 12.67 -13.82 1.08
N GLU A 204 13.71 -14.63 1.26
CA GLU A 204 14.45 -14.74 2.53
C GLU A 204 15.40 -13.57 2.76
N THR A 205 15.90 -12.96 1.68
CA THR A 205 16.88 -11.86 1.72
C THR A 205 16.27 -10.48 1.65
N SER A 206 15.10 -10.34 1.00
CA SER A 206 14.42 -9.07 0.77
C SER A 206 13.11 -9.01 1.54
N ARG A 207 13.13 -8.49 2.76
CA ARG A 207 11.96 -8.38 3.65
C ARG A 207 10.80 -7.54 3.10
N GLY A 208 11.01 -6.80 2.00
CA GLY A 208 9.97 -6.02 1.31
C GLY A 208 9.13 -6.80 0.31
N GLN A 209 9.52 -8.03 -0.04
CA GLN A 209 8.77 -8.84 -1.01
C GLN A 209 7.69 -9.66 -0.29
N ILE A 210 6.50 -9.11 -0.25
CA ILE A 210 5.33 -9.70 0.39
C ILE A 210 4.28 -10.10 -0.65
N TYR A 211 3.52 -11.13 -0.34
CA TYR A 211 2.38 -11.60 -1.11
C TYR A 211 1.16 -11.73 -0.20
N ILE A 212 0.07 -11.10 -0.57
CA ILE A 212 -1.21 -11.14 0.15
C ILE A 212 -2.25 -11.81 -0.77
N PRO A 213 -2.57 -13.11 -0.56
CA PRO A 213 -3.41 -13.87 -1.49
C PRO A 213 -4.76 -13.22 -1.80
N VAL A 214 -5.46 -12.74 -0.77
CA VAL A 214 -6.78 -12.11 -0.94
C VAL A 214 -6.70 -10.87 -1.83
N VAL A 215 -5.73 -10.00 -1.60
CA VAL A 215 -5.53 -8.78 -2.39
C VAL A 215 -5.13 -9.12 -3.82
N ASN A 216 -4.26 -10.11 -4.01
CA ASN A 216 -3.85 -10.56 -5.34
C ASN A 216 -5.04 -11.00 -6.19
N TRP A 217 -5.91 -11.84 -5.65
CA TRP A 217 -7.08 -12.33 -6.38
C TRP A 217 -8.13 -11.24 -6.59
N MET A 218 -8.33 -10.36 -5.62
CA MET A 218 -9.23 -9.20 -5.78
C MET A 218 -8.74 -8.26 -6.88
N LEU A 219 -7.45 -7.95 -6.90
CA LEU A 219 -6.84 -7.13 -7.95
C LEU A 219 -6.94 -7.81 -9.31
N LEU A 220 -6.64 -9.11 -9.41
CA LEU A 220 -6.79 -9.85 -10.66
C LEU A 220 -8.21 -9.73 -11.22
N VAL A 221 -9.23 -10.02 -10.39
CA VAL A 221 -10.63 -9.92 -10.81
C VAL A 221 -10.99 -8.50 -11.25
N ALA A 222 -10.57 -7.49 -10.46
CA ALA A 222 -10.84 -6.09 -10.79
C ALA A 222 -10.18 -5.68 -12.11
N VAL A 223 -8.91 -6.06 -12.33
CA VAL A 223 -8.17 -5.74 -13.57
C VAL A 223 -8.78 -6.46 -14.78
N VAL A 224 -9.16 -7.73 -14.65
CA VAL A 224 -9.83 -8.47 -15.73
C VAL A 224 -11.17 -7.80 -16.10
N LEU A 225 -11.97 -7.43 -15.10
CA LEU A 225 -13.23 -6.73 -15.33
C LEU A 225 -13.01 -5.36 -16.00
N LEU A 226 -11.97 -4.63 -15.63
CA LEU A 226 -11.59 -3.37 -16.25
C LEU A 226 -11.20 -3.55 -17.72
N VAL A 227 -10.34 -4.51 -18.03
CA VAL A 227 -9.89 -4.78 -19.40
C VAL A 227 -11.05 -5.21 -20.28
N LEU A 228 -11.96 -6.03 -19.78
CA LEU A 228 -13.14 -6.47 -20.53
C LEU A 228 -14.22 -5.38 -20.67
N GLY A 229 -14.32 -4.49 -19.67
CA GLY A 229 -15.30 -3.39 -19.67
C GLY A 229 -14.90 -2.25 -20.59
N PHE A 230 -13.68 -1.77 -20.46
CA PHE A 230 -13.21 -0.59 -21.21
C PHE A 230 -12.60 -0.92 -22.56
N ARG A 231 -11.97 -2.07 -22.75
CA ARG A 231 -11.39 -2.62 -23.99
C ARG A 231 -10.31 -1.77 -24.67
N SER A 232 -10.18 -0.49 -24.38
CA SER A 232 -9.18 0.42 -24.95
C SER A 232 -8.41 1.16 -23.86
N SER A 233 -7.15 1.53 -24.16
CA SER A 233 -6.34 2.32 -23.23
C SER A 233 -6.82 3.75 -23.09
N SER A 234 -7.44 4.33 -24.13
CA SER A 234 -7.97 5.69 -24.11
C SER A 234 -9.15 5.85 -23.13
N GLU A 235 -10.05 4.87 -23.07
CA GLU A 235 -11.15 4.88 -22.08
C GLU A 235 -10.64 4.69 -20.66
N LEU A 236 -9.65 3.80 -20.46
CA LEU A 236 -9.00 3.62 -19.16
C LEU A 236 -8.25 4.88 -18.71
N ALA A 237 -7.72 5.68 -19.64
CA ALA A 237 -7.01 6.91 -19.34
C ALA A 237 -7.90 7.96 -18.63
N ALA A 238 -9.20 8.03 -18.96
CA ALA A 238 -10.14 8.90 -18.30
C ALA A 238 -10.34 8.52 -16.81
N ALA A 239 -10.49 7.23 -16.53
CA ALA A 239 -10.59 6.71 -15.17
C ALA A 239 -9.30 6.95 -14.37
N TYR A 240 -8.15 6.68 -14.99
CA TYR A 240 -6.83 6.84 -14.38
C TYR A 240 -6.54 8.32 -14.07
N GLY A 241 -6.80 9.22 -15.00
CA GLY A 241 -6.56 10.65 -14.82
C GLY A 241 -7.31 11.23 -13.61
N LEU A 242 -8.59 10.86 -13.43
CA LEU A 242 -9.36 11.31 -12.26
C LEU A 242 -8.81 10.74 -10.95
N ALA A 243 -8.46 9.44 -10.93
CA ALA A 243 -7.94 8.79 -9.73
C ALA A 243 -6.63 9.44 -9.27
N VAL A 244 -5.66 9.62 -10.18
CA VAL A 244 -4.33 10.13 -9.85
C VAL A 244 -4.36 11.62 -9.55
N SER A 245 -5.15 12.43 -10.25
CA SER A 245 -5.29 13.86 -9.92
C SER A 245 -5.90 14.06 -8.54
N GLY A 246 -6.88 13.22 -8.16
CA GLY A 246 -7.44 13.21 -6.82
C GLY A 246 -6.43 12.80 -5.73
N ASP A 247 -5.62 11.79 -6.00
CA ASP A 247 -4.56 11.32 -5.08
C ASP A 247 -3.51 12.41 -4.82
N LEU A 248 -3.01 13.05 -5.89
CA LEU A 248 -2.04 14.15 -5.77
C LEU A 248 -2.61 15.31 -4.95
N MET A 249 -3.84 15.73 -5.25
CA MET A 249 -4.50 16.83 -4.52
C MET A 249 -4.65 16.50 -3.02
N ILE A 250 -5.04 15.27 -2.68
CA ILE A 250 -5.12 14.82 -1.28
C ILE A 250 -3.73 14.80 -0.65
N GLY A 251 -2.73 14.29 -1.37
CA GLY A 251 -1.33 14.24 -0.90
C GLY A 251 -0.77 15.63 -0.59
N THR A 252 -0.96 16.59 -1.49
CA THR A 252 -0.55 17.98 -1.29
C THR A 252 -1.29 18.64 -0.12
N ALA A 253 -2.60 18.40 0.02
CA ALA A 253 -3.37 18.90 1.16
C ALA A 253 -2.87 18.32 2.50
N LEU A 254 -2.61 17.02 2.57
CA LEU A 254 -2.06 16.36 3.77
C LEU A 254 -0.66 16.89 4.10
N LEU A 255 0.18 17.10 3.09
CA LEU A 255 1.51 17.68 3.28
C LEU A 255 1.42 19.11 3.79
N ALA A 256 0.50 19.94 3.27
CA ALA A 256 0.25 21.28 3.75
C ALA A 256 -0.17 21.29 5.23
N VAL A 257 -1.11 20.40 5.62
CA VAL A 257 -1.51 20.21 7.02
C VAL A 257 -0.32 19.79 7.88
N ALA A 258 0.49 18.84 7.42
CA ALA A 258 1.68 18.38 8.16
C ALA A 258 2.70 19.53 8.37
N VAL A 259 2.89 20.39 7.37
CA VAL A 259 3.76 21.58 7.47
C VAL A 259 3.17 22.61 8.44
N LEU A 260 1.86 22.83 8.42
CA LEU A 260 1.16 23.74 9.35
C LEU A 260 1.30 23.27 10.80
N LEU A 261 1.26 21.96 11.06
CA LEU A 261 1.41 21.40 12.40
C LEU A 261 2.85 21.42 12.92
N LYS A 262 3.86 21.49 12.04
CA LYS A 262 5.26 21.62 12.47
C LYS A 262 5.50 22.99 13.11
N ARG A 263 6.26 23.01 14.23
CA ARG A 263 6.58 24.26 14.96
C ARG A 263 7.65 25.13 14.30
N THR A 264 8.43 24.62 13.34
CA THR A 264 9.55 25.34 12.72
C THR A 264 9.07 26.38 11.72
N ALA A 265 9.18 27.66 12.06
CA ALA A 265 8.69 28.78 11.24
C ALA A 265 9.37 28.84 9.85
N SER A 266 10.69 28.66 9.78
CA SER A 266 11.48 28.75 8.53
C SER A 266 10.93 27.89 7.39
N THR A 267 10.54 26.62 7.67
CA THR A 267 10.01 25.71 6.65
C THR A 267 8.63 26.14 6.13
N LYS A 268 7.83 26.80 6.96
CA LYS A 268 6.47 27.25 6.57
C LYS A 268 6.48 28.35 5.51
N TYR A 269 7.39 29.31 5.63
CA TYR A 269 7.43 30.48 4.74
C TYR A 269 7.73 30.12 3.28
N TRP A 270 8.55 29.09 3.04
CA TRP A 270 8.90 28.68 1.68
C TRP A 270 8.04 27.56 1.13
N LEU A 271 7.68 26.61 1.98
CA LEU A 271 6.99 25.40 1.51
C LEU A 271 5.49 25.62 1.32
N LEU A 272 4.83 26.41 2.17
CA LEU A 272 3.39 26.68 2.02
C LEU A 272 3.03 27.41 0.72
N PRO A 273 3.73 28.52 0.32
CA PRO A 273 3.48 29.13 -0.98
C PRO A 273 3.71 28.18 -2.17
N ALA A 274 4.77 27.36 -2.11
CA ALA A 274 5.04 26.36 -3.14
C ALA A 274 3.91 25.31 -3.22
N LEU A 275 3.45 24.81 -2.06
CA LEU A 275 2.33 23.86 -2.01
C LEU A 275 1.00 24.50 -2.47
N LEU A 276 0.82 25.80 -2.25
CA LEU A 276 -0.36 26.50 -2.73
C LEU A 276 -0.36 26.59 -4.26
N VAL A 277 0.78 26.90 -4.88
CA VAL A 277 0.92 26.92 -6.35
C VAL A 277 0.71 25.54 -6.93
N VAL A 278 1.36 24.51 -6.38
CA VAL A 278 1.19 23.13 -6.83
C VAL A 278 -0.25 22.68 -6.65
N GLY A 279 -0.86 22.92 -5.48
CA GLY A 279 -2.25 22.58 -5.21
C GLY A 279 -3.24 23.29 -6.13
N ALA A 280 -2.97 24.54 -6.51
CA ALA A 280 -3.79 25.25 -7.49
C ALA A 280 -3.74 24.58 -8.87
N LEU A 281 -2.55 24.15 -9.32
CA LEU A 281 -2.39 23.38 -10.56
C LEU A 281 -3.10 22.02 -10.48
N GLU A 282 -3.00 21.32 -9.35
CA GLU A 282 -3.66 20.03 -9.14
C GLU A 282 -5.19 20.17 -9.16
N VAL A 283 -5.73 21.26 -8.62
CA VAL A 283 -7.18 21.55 -8.72
C VAL A 283 -7.60 21.73 -10.18
N VAL A 284 -6.81 22.42 -10.98
CA VAL A 284 -7.10 22.59 -12.42
C VAL A 284 -7.04 21.24 -13.13
N PHE A 285 -6.03 20.40 -12.87
CA PHE A 285 -5.94 19.04 -13.42
C PHE A 285 -7.10 18.16 -12.97
N PHE A 286 -7.47 18.23 -11.69
CA PHE A 286 -8.61 17.48 -11.17
C PHE A 286 -9.91 17.91 -11.86
N TYR A 287 -10.15 19.20 -12.03
CA TYR A 287 -11.31 19.72 -12.73
C TYR A 287 -11.35 19.27 -14.20
N ALA A 288 -10.20 19.33 -14.89
CA ALA A 288 -10.06 18.87 -16.27
C ALA A 288 -10.37 17.37 -16.43
N ASN A 289 -9.97 16.55 -15.46
CA ASN A 289 -10.28 15.11 -15.48
C ASN A 289 -11.68 14.79 -14.96
N ALA A 290 -12.24 15.62 -14.06
CA ALA A 290 -13.60 15.46 -13.54
C ALA A 290 -14.66 15.62 -14.63
N SER A 291 -14.41 16.41 -15.69
CA SER A 291 -15.29 16.52 -16.85
C SER A 291 -15.56 15.14 -17.53
N LYS A 292 -14.61 14.19 -17.37
CA LYS A 292 -14.66 12.84 -17.95
C LYS A 292 -15.28 11.79 -17.01
N ILE A 293 -15.97 12.19 -15.95
CA ILE A 293 -16.58 11.24 -14.98
C ILE A 293 -17.50 10.25 -15.68
N LEU A 294 -18.32 10.69 -16.62
CA LEU A 294 -19.25 9.82 -17.36
C LEU A 294 -18.54 8.91 -18.37
N GLU A 295 -17.36 9.27 -18.84
CA GLU A 295 -16.55 8.52 -19.80
C GLU A 295 -15.67 7.42 -19.14
N GLY A 296 -15.79 7.21 -17.82
CA GLY A 296 -15.04 6.19 -17.07
C GLY A 296 -14.56 6.63 -15.70
N GLY A 297 -14.50 7.94 -15.42
CA GLY A 297 -14.08 8.50 -14.13
C GLY A 297 -14.95 8.10 -12.93
N TRP A 298 -16.19 7.63 -13.16
CA TRP A 298 -17.08 7.12 -12.11
C TRP A 298 -16.50 5.88 -11.41
N PHE A 299 -15.73 5.04 -12.15
CA PHE A 299 -15.22 3.78 -11.64
C PHE A 299 -14.26 3.96 -10.44
N PRO A 300 -13.18 4.78 -10.50
CA PRO A 300 -12.32 5.00 -9.34
C PRO A 300 -13.05 5.63 -8.15
N LEU A 301 -14.06 6.46 -8.36
CA LEU A 301 -14.88 7.01 -7.28
C LEU A 301 -15.69 5.91 -6.58
N LEU A 302 -16.24 4.95 -7.35
CA LEU A 302 -16.92 3.79 -6.80
C LEU A 302 -15.97 2.95 -5.94
N VAL A 303 -14.78 2.63 -6.47
CA VAL A 303 -13.76 1.86 -5.75
C VAL A 303 -13.32 2.60 -4.49
N ALA A 304 -13.05 3.89 -4.57
CA ALA A 304 -12.67 4.72 -3.43
C ALA A 304 -13.77 4.71 -2.35
N THR A 305 -15.04 4.82 -2.74
CA THR A 305 -16.19 4.77 -1.81
C THR A 305 -16.29 3.41 -1.11
N ILE A 306 -16.12 2.31 -1.86
CA ILE A 306 -16.11 0.95 -1.29
C ILE A 306 -14.95 0.81 -0.30
N MET A 307 -13.73 1.19 -0.70
CA MET A 307 -12.54 1.09 0.16
C MET A 307 -12.68 1.96 1.41
N PHE A 308 -13.13 3.20 1.28
CA PHE A 308 -13.38 4.09 2.42
C PHE A 308 -14.41 3.50 3.38
N THR A 309 -15.45 2.89 2.85
CA THR A 309 -16.48 2.22 3.64
C THR A 309 -15.90 1.03 4.42
N VAL A 310 -15.10 0.20 3.77
CA VAL A 310 -14.41 -0.95 4.41
C VAL A 310 -13.46 -0.46 5.52
N LEU A 311 -12.55 0.45 5.20
CA LEU A 311 -11.55 0.99 6.13
C LEU A 311 -12.20 1.68 7.33
N SER A 312 -13.18 2.55 7.09
CA SER A 312 -13.89 3.28 8.15
C SER A 312 -14.76 2.36 9.02
N THR A 313 -15.34 1.31 8.43
CA THR A 313 -16.13 0.31 9.16
C THR A 313 -15.26 -0.53 10.08
N TRP A 314 -14.10 -0.97 9.59
CA TRP A 314 -13.15 -1.72 10.41
C TRP A 314 -12.62 -0.88 11.57
N ARG A 315 -12.13 0.33 11.29
CA ARG A 315 -11.61 1.23 12.32
C ARG A 315 -12.63 1.51 13.41
N ARG A 316 -13.84 1.93 13.02
CA ARG A 316 -14.91 2.23 13.99
C ARG A 316 -15.35 1.00 14.78
N GLY A 317 -15.43 -0.17 14.12
CA GLY A 317 -15.75 -1.43 14.78
C GLY A 317 -14.71 -1.82 15.84
N THR A 318 -13.43 -1.70 15.51
CA THR A 318 -12.34 -2.00 16.46
C THR A 318 -12.27 -0.99 17.60
N GLU A 319 -12.56 0.29 17.37
CA GLU A 319 -12.67 1.31 18.42
C GLU A 319 -13.79 0.98 19.40
N ILE A 320 -14.98 0.57 18.93
CA ILE A 320 -16.11 0.14 19.77
C ILE A 320 -15.74 -1.09 20.60
N VAL A 321 -15.12 -2.10 19.97
CA VAL A 321 -14.67 -3.32 20.68
C VAL A 321 -13.66 -2.97 21.77
N ARG A 322 -12.70 -2.08 21.47
CA ARG A 322 -11.69 -1.63 22.45
C ARG A 322 -12.32 -0.86 23.59
N ALA A 323 -13.17 0.13 23.30
CA ALA A 323 -13.85 0.92 24.32
C ALA A 323 -14.71 0.06 25.28
N ARG A 324 -15.37 -0.99 24.76
CA ARG A 324 -16.16 -1.91 25.60
C ARG A 324 -15.28 -2.81 26.47
N LYS A 325 -14.13 -3.24 25.96
CA LYS A 325 -13.15 -3.98 26.77
C LYS A 325 -12.62 -3.10 27.91
N ASP A 326 -12.27 -1.86 27.61
CA ASP A 326 -11.73 -0.91 28.60
C ASP A 326 -12.78 -0.44 29.61
N ALA A 327 -14.07 -0.47 29.26
CA ALA A 327 -15.18 -0.15 30.15
C ALA A 327 -15.52 -1.29 31.15
N SER A 328 -15.00 -2.50 30.89
CA SER A 328 -15.24 -3.63 31.81
C SER A 328 -14.53 -3.39 33.15
N PRO A 329 -15.25 -3.41 34.30
CA PRO A 329 -14.67 -3.16 35.64
C PRO A 329 -13.50 -4.11 35.94
N ARG A 330 -13.50 -5.31 35.34
CA ARG A 330 -12.48 -6.35 35.52
C ARG A 330 -11.18 -6.09 34.75
N SER A 331 -11.20 -5.21 33.74
CA SER A 331 -9.99 -4.84 32.99
C SER A 331 -9.27 -3.62 33.60
N ARG A 332 -9.92 -2.88 34.52
CA ARG A 332 -9.38 -1.64 35.11
C ARG A 332 -8.52 -1.85 36.36
N GLY A 333 -8.40 -3.07 36.87
CA GLY A 333 -7.55 -3.36 38.03
C GLY A 333 -6.07 -3.17 37.72
N ASP A 334 -5.29 -2.85 38.77
CA ASP A 334 -3.82 -2.94 38.67
C ASP A 334 -3.46 -4.39 38.30
N ALA A 335 -2.71 -4.55 37.23
CA ALA A 335 -2.32 -5.86 36.71
C ALA A 335 -1.62 -6.75 37.75
N PHE A 336 -1.06 -6.13 38.77
CA PHE A 336 -0.28 -6.78 39.81
C PHE A 336 -1.04 -6.96 41.12
N ALA A 337 -2.22 -6.35 41.26
CA ALA A 337 -3.06 -6.40 42.49
C ALA A 337 -4.00 -7.61 42.55
N LEU A 338 -3.77 -8.64 41.67
CA LEU A 338 -4.59 -9.86 41.76
C LEU A 338 -4.16 -10.75 42.93
N ASP A 339 -5.09 -11.01 43.82
CA ASP A 339 -4.93 -12.07 44.79
C ASP A 339 -5.05 -13.44 44.10
N LEU A 340 -3.92 -14.14 44.01
CA LEU A 340 -3.83 -15.49 43.50
C LEU A 340 -3.76 -16.53 44.63
N SER A 341 -4.03 -16.13 45.90
CA SER A 341 -4.15 -17.06 47.03
C SER A 341 -5.31 -18.01 46.77
N GLY A 342 -5.07 -19.29 46.90
CA GLY A 342 -6.07 -20.33 46.55
C GLY A 342 -6.17 -20.75 45.09
N ILE A 343 -5.35 -20.17 44.20
CA ILE A 343 -5.22 -20.62 42.81
C ILE A 343 -4.07 -21.64 42.70
N GLN A 344 -4.37 -22.79 42.13
CA GLN A 344 -3.35 -23.83 41.90
C GLN A 344 -2.29 -23.33 40.89
N ARG A 345 -0.99 -23.40 41.28
CA ARG A 345 0.12 -23.07 40.39
C ARG A 345 0.55 -24.32 39.63
N VAL A 346 0.77 -24.14 38.32
CA VAL A 346 1.31 -25.16 37.42
C VAL A 346 2.69 -24.77 36.94
N PRO A 347 3.62 -25.72 36.75
CA PRO A 347 4.97 -25.40 36.29
C PRO A 347 5.03 -24.71 34.95
N GLY A 348 6.08 -23.92 34.72
CA GLY A 348 6.38 -23.29 33.45
C GLY A 348 5.83 -21.89 33.26
N THR A 349 5.95 -21.36 32.04
CA THR A 349 5.60 -20.00 31.69
C THR A 349 4.35 -19.94 30.80
N ALA A 350 3.43 -19.02 31.11
CA ALA A 350 2.30 -18.71 30.24
C ALA A 350 2.36 -17.26 29.76
N VAL A 351 2.31 -17.06 28.44
CA VAL A 351 2.25 -15.76 27.78
C VAL A 351 0.81 -15.46 27.36
N PHE A 352 0.20 -14.46 27.98
CA PHE A 352 -1.15 -13.99 27.67
C PHE A 352 -1.08 -12.74 26.83
N PHE A 353 -1.58 -12.79 25.59
CA PHE A 353 -1.64 -11.62 24.72
C PHE A 353 -2.68 -10.61 25.18
N SER A 354 -2.23 -9.37 25.37
CA SER A 354 -3.08 -8.23 25.72
C SER A 354 -3.24 -7.28 24.55
N SER A 355 -4.42 -6.66 24.43
CA SER A 355 -4.68 -5.60 23.44
C SER A 355 -4.47 -4.19 24.02
N GLY A 356 -4.16 -4.06 25.31
CA GLY A 356 -3.93 -2.79 26.01
C GLY A 356 -2.70 -2.85 26.89
N SER A 357 -2.13 -1.68 27.17
CA SER A 357 -0.97 -1.51 28.05
C SER A 357 -1.32 -1.54 29.54
N SER A 358 -2.59 -1.57 29.90
CA SER A 358 -3.07 -1.59 31.29
C SER A 358 -4.11 -2.69 31.51
N GLY A 359 -4.30 -3.11 32.76
CA GLY A 359 -5.28 -4.13 33.15
C GLY A 359 -4.85 -5.57 32.85
N HIS A 360 -5.78 -6.50 33.00
CA HIS A 360 -5.54 -7.94 32.83
C HIS A 360 -5.99 -8.41 31.45
N PRO A 361 -5.21 -9.27 30.78
CA PRO A 361 -5.66 -9.91 29.53
C PRO A 361 -6.95 -10.71 29.77
N THR A 362 -7.91 -10.56 28.85
CA THR A 362 -9.21 -11.26 28.98
C THR A 362 -9.02 -12.79 29.01
N SER A 363 -8.06 -13.32 28.24
CA SER A 363 -7.71 -14.74 28.24
C SER A 363 -7.20 -15.21 29.61
N PHE A 364 -6.44 -14.37 30.32
CA PHE A 364 -5.98 -14.68 31.67
C PHE A 364 -7.14 -14.74 32.67
N LEU A 365 -8.05 -13.75 32.65
CA LEU A 365 -9.22 -13.75 33.51
C LEU A 365 -10.15 -14.94 33.27
N HIS A 366 -10.31 -15.36 31.99
CA HIS A 366 -11.05 -16.56 31.64
C HIS A 366 -10.37 -17.83 32.16
N ASN A 367 -9.04 -17.94 32.02
CA ASN A 367 -8.26 -19.07 32.53
C ASN A 367 -8.42 -19.20 34.06
N LEU A 368 -8.27 -18.09 34.79
CA LEU A 368 -8.46 -18.11 36.25
C LEU A 368 -9.88 -18.49 36.66
N ARG A 369 -10.88 -17.98 35.93
CA ARG A 369 -12.28 -18.21 36.30
C ARG A 369 -12.75 -19.64 36.03
N HIS A 370 -12.35 -20.21 34.91
CA HIS A 370 -12.89 -21.49 34.47
C HIS A 370 -11.96 -22.67 34.79
N ASN A 371 -10.65 -22.49 34.64
CA ASN A 371 -9.68 -23.55 34.92
C ASN A 371 -9.14 -23.52 36.35
N ARG A 372 -9.23 -22.36 37.04
CA ARG A 372 -8.73 -22.13 38.40
C ARG A 372 -7.26 -22.46 38.59
N VAL A 373 -6.46 -22.27 37.53
CA VAL A 373 -5.00 -22.50 37.55
C VAL A 373 -4.26 -21.27 37.03
N ALA A 374 -3.04 -21.06 37.52
CA ALA A 374 -2.10 -20.09 37.00
C ALA A 374 -0.72 -20.71 36.89
N HIS A 375 0.04 -20.38 35.85
CA HIS A 375 1.43 -20.84 35.72
C HIS A 375 2.30 -20.13 36.78
N GLU A 376 3.42 -20.76 37.14
CA GLU A 376 4.39 -20.18 38.07
C GLU A 376 4.85 -18.82 37.58
N GLN A 377 5.11 -18.71 36.26
CA GLN A 377 5.39 -17.43 35.60
C GLN A 377 4.30 -17.06 34.61
N VAL A 378 3.74 -15.87 34.78
CA VAL A 378 2.70 -15.29 33.92
C VAL A 378 3.24 -14.03 33.25
N VAL A 379 3.25 -14.04 31.91
CA VAL A 379 3.69 -12.89 31.12
C VAL A 379 2.49 -12.28 30.41
N PHE A 380 2.20 -11.00 30.66
CA PHE A 380 1.22 -10.23 29.89
C PHE A 380 1.96 -9.53 28.76
N LEU A 381 1.77 -9.98 27.53
CA LEU A 381 2.47 -9.45 26.36
C LEU A 381 1.55 -8.56 25.53
N THR A 382 1.93 -7.30 25.40
CA THR A 382 1.30 -6.33 24.50
C THR A 382 2.26 -6.03 23.34
N VAL A 383 1.77 -6.11 22.12
CA VAL A 383 2.53 -5.74 20.92
C VAL A 383 1.95 -4.45 20.35
N ASN A 384 2.76 -3.40 20.35
CA ASN A 384 2.39 -2.09 19.83
C ASN A 384 3.17 -1.79 18.54
N PHE A 385 2.48 -1.20 17.56
CA PHE A 385 3.13 -0.59 16.41
C PHE A 385 3.17 0.92 16.61
N ILE A 386 4.35 1.49 16.50
CA ILE A 386 4.58 2.94 16.66
C ILE A 386 4.99 3.57 15.33
N ASP A 387 4.78 4.87 15.19
CA ASP A 387 4.96 5.64 13.95
C ASP A 387 6.44 5.93 13.60
N VAL A 388 7.31 4.95 13.86
CA VAL A 388 8.71 4.98 13.40
C VAL A 388 8.97 3.79 12.50
N PRO A 389 9.89 3.88 11.53
CA PRO A 389 10.18 2.77 10.63
C PRO A 389 10.69 1.52 11.34
N ARG A 390 11.58 1.69 12.30
CA ARG A 390 12.19 0.61 13.09
C ARG A 390 12.46 1.06 14.52
N VAL A 391 12.33 0.13 15.45
CA VAL A 391 12.68 0.32 16.87
C VAL A 391 13.99 -0.38 17.17
N VAL A 392 14.91 0.31 17.80
CA VAL A 392 16.18 -0.27 18.26
C VAL A 392 15.89 -1.28 19.37
N ASP A 393 16.64 -2.38 19.43
CA ASP A 393 16.38 -3.47 20.40
C ASP A 393 16.46 -3.02 21.87
N HIS A 394 17.21 -1.95 22.15
CA HIS A 394 17.29 -1.34 23.49
C HIS A 394 15.94 -0.69 23.89
N ASP A 395 15.21 -0.04 22.98
CA ASP A 395 13.95 0.67 23.26
C ASP A 395 12.71 -0.20 22.96
N ARG A 396 12.94 -1.43 22.51
CA ARG A 396 11.88 -2.33 22.04
C ARG A 396 10.98 -2.82 23.17
N LEU A 397 11.52 -3.05 24.36
CA LEU A 397 10.81 -3.66 25.47
C LEU A 397 10.71 -2.71 26.65
N GLU A 398 9.52 -2.52 27.10
CA GLU A 398 9.18 -1.98 28.41
C GLU A 398 8.72 -3.15 29.28
N ILE A 399 9.38 -3.36 30.43
CA ILE A 399 9.14 -4.51 31.31
C ILE A 399 8.78 -4.00 32.69
N GLU A 400 7.59 -4.37 33.14
CA GLU A 400 7.11 -4.12 34.50
C GLU A 400 7.04 -5.46 35.24
N ARG A 401 7.63 -5.53 36.42
CA ARG A 401 7.61 -6.71 37.28
C ARG A 401 6.62 -6.50 38.41
N GLY A 402 5.70 -7.43 38.54
CA GLY A 402 4.76 -7.46 39.66
C GLY A 402 5.06 -8.55 40.66
N GLY A 403 4.24 -8.64 41.69
CA GLY A 403 4.24 -9.76 42.63
C GLY A 403 3.71 -11.06 41.99
N ASN A 404 3.79 -12.15 42.71
CA ASN A 404 3.18 -13.44 42.36
C ASN A 404 3.63 -14.04 41.00
N GLY A 405 4.86 -13.77 40.52
CA GLY A 405 5.36 -14.30 39.25
C GLY A 405 4.71 -13.68 38.02
N ILE A 406 4.08 -12.51 38.12
CA ILE A 406 3.46 -11.79 37.01
C ILE A 406 4.46 -10.76 36.45
N VAL A 407 4.64 -10.80 35.15
CA VAL A 407 5.48 -9.83 34.41
C VAL A 407 4.65 -9.25 33.27
N ARG A 408 4.71 -7.95 33.06
CA ARG A 408 4.15 -7.28 31.89
C ARG A 408 5.28 -6.92 30.96
N ILE A 409 5.10 -7.22 29.68
CA ILE A 409 6.03 -6.87 28.60
C ILE A 409 5.22 -6.11 27.54
N ILE A 410 5.63 -4.87 27.27
CA ILE A 410 5.14 -4.09 26.14
C ILE A 410 6.25 -4.11 25.09
N ALA A 411 6.00 -4.76 23.97
CA ALA A 411 6.93 -4.86 22.84
C ALA A 411 6.52 -3.89 21.74
N SER A 412 7.38 -2.89 21.47
CA SER A 412 7.16 -1.89 20.44
C SER A 412 7.87 -2.27 19.15
N PHE A 413 7.15 -2.17 18.03
CA PHE A 413 7.65 -2.41 16.68
C PHE A 413 7.39 -1.20 15.80
N GLY A 414 8.33 -0.88 14.94
CA GLY A 414 8.13 0.12 13.90
C GLY A 414 7.21 -0.41 12.79
N PHE A 415 6.60 0.50 12.03
CA PHE A 415 5.65 0.12 10.99
C PHE A 415 6.28 -0.71 9.85
N ARG A 416 7.62 -0.74 9.73
CA ARG A 416 8.37 -1.56 8.75
C ARG A 416 8.88 -2.89 9.31
N GLU A 417 8.61 -3.18 10.58
CA GLU A 417 9.09 -4.38 11.24
C GLU A 417 8.03 -5.47 11.30
N GLU A 418 8.48 -6.70 11.34
CA GLU A 418 7.65 -7.85 11.63
C GLU A 418 7.75 -8.19 13.11
N PRO A 419 6.61 -8.39 13.78
CA PRO A 419 6.63 -8.79 15.18
C PRO A 419 7.08 -10.25 15.30
N ASP A 420 8.31 -10.43 15.75
CA ASP A 420 8.91 -11.71 16.09
C ASP A 420 8.84 -11.92 17.61
N ILE A 421 7.90 -12.75 18.04
CA ILE A 421 7.69 -13.01 19.47
C ILE A 421 8.82 -13.83 20.08
N ALA A 422 9.47 -14.71 19.32
CA ALA A 422 10.62 -15.45 19.82
C ALA A 422 11.77 -14.48 20.15
N LYS A 423 12.02 -13.50 19.30
CA LYS A 423 13.00 -12.44 19.55
C LYS A 423 12.62 -11.60 20.77
N VAL A 424 11.34 -11.26 20.95
CA VAL A 424 10.85 -10.52 22.12
C VAL A 424 11.16 -11.28 23.40
N LEU A 425 10.86 -12.59 23.46
CA LEU A 425 11.13 -13.40 24.63
C LEU A 425 12.63 -13.58 24.90
N GLN A 426 13.45 -13.70 23.85
CA GLN A 426 14.92 -13.72 24.00
C GLN A 426 15.46 -12.41 24.59
N LEU A 427 14.96 -11.27 24.13
CA LEU A 427 15.34 -9.96 24.69
C LEU A 427 14.88 -9.82 26.14
N ALA A 428 13.68 -10.31 26.49
CA ALA A 428 13.20 -10.33 27.87
C ALA A 428 14.07 -11.22 28.76
N ARG A 429 14.52 -12.38 28.25
CA ARG A 429 15.46 -13.26 28.96
C ARG A 429 16.80 -12.57 29.24
N ARG A 430 17.35 -11.83 28.27
CA ARG A 430 18.58 -11.03 28.48
C ARG A 430 18.40 -9.93 29.54
N ARG A 431 17.16 -9.50 29.81
CA ARG A 431 16.83 -8.52 30.86
C ARG A 431 16.43 -9.19 32.19
N GLY A 432 16.75 -10.48 32.36
CA GLY A 432 16.60 -11.22 33.61
C GLY A 432 15.17 -11.72 33.89
N ILE A 433 14.37 -11.96 32.85
CA ILE A 433 13.09 -12.68 32.95
C ILE A 433 13.37 -14.15 32.55
N ASP A 434 13.16 -15.07 33.48
CA ASP A 434 13.40 -16.50 33.20
C ASP A 434 12.28 -17.08 32.36
N ILE A 435 12.48 -17.09 31.03
CA ILE A 435 11.50 -17.59 30.05
C ILE A 435 12.21 -18.66 29.20
N ASP A 436 11.72 -19.88 29.27
CA ASP A 436 12.07 -20.90 28.29
C ASP A 436 11.04 -20.91 27.17
N ALA A 437 11.46 -20.52 25.97
CA ALA A 437 10.60 -20.50 24.79
C ALA A 437 10.04 -21.89 24.44
N ASN A 438 10.75 -22.98 24.81
CA ASN A 438 10.34 -24.35 24.54
C ASN A 438 9.27 -24.86 25.51
N GLU A 439 9.18 -24.28 26.71
CA GLU A 439 8.20 -24.64 27.73
C GLU A 439 7.07 -23.60 27.88
N THR A 440 7.07 -22.58 27.04
CA THR A 440 6.09 -21.49 27.09
C THR A 440 4.79 -21.86 26.41
N SER A 441 3.67 -21.69 27.11
CA SER A 441 2.32 -21.77 26.55
C SER A 441 1.80 -20.37 26.19
N TYR A 442 1.18 -20.23 25.03
CA TYR A 442 0.69 -18.97 24.50
C TYR A 442 -0.85 -18.91 24.54
N PHE A 443 -1.40 -17.97 25.26
CA PHE A 443 -2.86 -17.80 25.41
C PHE A 443 -3.32 -16.57 24.61
N THR A 444 -4.19 -16.80 23.62
CA THR A 444 -4.76 -15.76 22.79
C THR A 444 -6.24 -15.64 22.98
N SER A 445 -6.80 -14.45 22.73
CA SER A 445 -8.24 -14.19 22.81
C SER A 445 -8.77 -13.87 21.42
N LYS A 446 -9.80 -14.61 20.98
CA LYS A 446 -10.53 -14.33 19.74
C LYS A 446 -11.89 -13.72 20.08
N PRO A 447 -12.14 -12.45 19.71
CA PRO A 447 -13.47 -11.86 19.94
C PRO A 447 -14.50 -12.50 19.01
N VAL A 448 -15.59 -12.98 19.60
CA VAL A 448 -16.79 -13.48 18.90
C VAL A 448 -17.87 -12.42 19.05
N ILE A 449 -18.31 -11.84 17.94
CA ILE A 449 -19.35 -10.80 17.95
C ILE A 449 -20.71 -11.44 18.17
N VAL A 450 -21.38 -11.00 19.21
CA VAL A 450 -22.81 -11.29 19.46
C VAL A 450 -23.60 -10.04 19.13
N SER A 451 -24.41 -10.09 18.08
CA SER A 451 -25.27 -8.97 17.69
C SER A 451 -26.43 -8.84 18.66
N THR A 452 -26.47 -7.76 19.42
CA THR A 452 -27.54 -7.50 20.40
C THR A 452 -28.75 -6.76 19.81
N SER A 453 -28.63 -6.17 18.63
CA SER A 453 -29.74 -5.49 17.93
C SER A 453 -29.55 -5.45 16.42
N ARG A 454 -30.55 -5.92 15.69
CA ARG A 454 -30.61 -5.83 14.22
C ARG A 454 -31.25 -4.51 13.74
N ARG A 455 -31.73 -3.63 14.60
CA ARG A 455 -32.49 -2.43 14.24
C ARG A 455 -31.58 -1.19 14.23
N GLY A 456 -31.47 -0.55 13.06
CA GLY A 456 -30.80 0.74 12.85
C GLY A 456 -30.21 0.86 11.43
N ALA A 457 -30.18 2.09 10.90
CA ALA A 457 -29.70 2.42 9.55
C ALA A 457 -28.24 1.95 9.28
N PHE A 458 -27.47 1.64 10.31
CA PHE A 458 -26.08 1.14 10.21
C PHE A 458 -25.94 -0.36 10.51
N GLY A 459 -27.01 -1.13 10.55
CA GLY A 459 -26.97 -2.57 10.81
C GLY A 459 -26.08 -3.35 9.83
N TRP A 460 -26.09 -2.99 8.56
CA TRP A 460 -25.26 -3.60 7.52
C TRP A 460 -23.74 -3.40 7.78
N ARG A 461 -23.31 -2.24 8.31
CA ARG A 461 -21.90 -2.01 8.64
C ARG A 461 -21.43 -2.89 9.80
N ARG A 462 -22.31 -3.22 10.75
CA ARG A 462 -22.01 -4.18 11.82
C ARG A 462 -21.84 -5.59 11.27
N SER A 463 -22.73 -5.99 10.33
CA SER A 463 -22.60 -7.29 9.65
C SER A 463 -21.32 -7.37 8.85
N LEU A 464 -20.95 -6.31 8.13
CA LEU A 464 -19.68 -6.21 7.41
C LEU A 464 -18.49 -6.32 8.37
N PHE A 465 -18.51 -5.59 9.49
CA PHE A 465 -17.45 -5.67 10.50
C PHE A 465 -17.33 -7.09 11.09
N GLY A 466 -18.47 -7.72 11.41
CA GLY A 466 -18.53 -9.10 11.91
C GLY A 466 -17.91 -10.09 10.91
N TRP A 467 -18.27 -9.96 9.64
CA TRP A 467 -17.71 -10.77 8.57
C TRP A 467 -16.19 -10.56 8.41
N MET A 468 -15.73 -9.32 8.43
CA MET A 468 -14.30 -8.99 8.37
C MET A 468 -13.54 -9.56 9.55
N LEU A 469 -14.11 -9.52 10.75
CA LEU A 469 -13.49 -10.06 11.97
C LEU A 469 -13.39 -11.60 11.94
N GLN A 470 -14.43 -12.29 11.46
CA GLN A 470 -14.42 -13.74 11.32
C GLN A 470 -13.36 -14.21 10.31
N ASN A 471 -13.15 -13.44 9.23
CA ASN A 471 -12.17 -13.75 8.19
C ASN A 471 -10.78 -13.14 8.47
N SER A 472 -10.56 -12.51 9.62
CA SER A 472 -9.25 -12.02 10.03
C SER A 472 -8.33 -13.19 10.44
N SER A 473 -7.03 -13.04 10.17
CA SER A 473 -6.03 -14.00 10.64
C SER A 473 -6.04 -14.10 12.16
N SER A 474 -5.94 -15.32 12.70
CA SER A 474 -5.82 -15.53 14.14
C SER A 474 -4.54 -14.87 14.68
N THR A 475 -4.54 -14.51 15.96
CA THR A 475 -3.36 -13.94 16.62
C THR A 475 -2.17 -14.91 16.54
N ALA A 476 -2.43 -16.21 16.68
CA ALA A 476 -1.43 -17.25 16.56
C ALA A 476 -0.76 -17.28 15.18
N SER A 477 -1.57 -17.23 14.13
CA SER A 477 -1.08 -17.23 12.75
C SER A 477 -0.34 -15.91 12.38
N TYR A 478 -0.79 -14.79 12.93
CA TYR A 478 -0.19 -13.47 12.69
C TYR A 478 1.20 -13.33 13.30
N PHE A 479 1.39 -13.86 14.50
CA PHE A 479 2.66 -13.81 15.23
C PHE A 479 3.54 -15.06 15.02
N ALA A 480 3.16 -15.95 14.09
CA ALA A 480 3.85 -17.20 13.79
C ALA A 480 4.16 -18.04 15.05
N LEU A 481 3.18 -18.11 15.97
CA LEU A 481 3.35 -18.88 17.21
C LEU A 481 3.34 -20.40 16.92
N PRO A 482 4.09 -21.20 17.70
CA PRO A 482 4.12 -22.64 17.52
C PRO A 482 2.74 -23.27 17.79
N PRO A 483 2.11 -23.94 16.80
CA PRO A 483 0.70 -24.35 16.85
C PRO A 483 0.37 -25.27 18.03
N ASN A 484 1.31 -26.14 18.43
CA ASN A 484 1.18 -27.09 19.52
C ASN A 484 1.25 -26.46 20.92
N ARG A 485 1.50 -25.15 21.02
CA ARG A 485 1.65 -24.42 22.29
C ARG A 485 0.68 -23.25 22.43
N VAL A 486 -0.29 -23.16 21.52
CA VAL A 486 -1.27 -22.07 21.53
C VAL A 486 -2.63 -22.55 22.04
N VAL A 487 -3.14 -21.82 23.03
CA VAL A 487 -4.53 -21.97 23.54
C VAL A 487 -5.32 -20.73 23.09
N GLU A 488 -6.33 -20.90 22.24
CA GLU A 488 -7.18 -19.82 21.76
C GLU A 488 -8.52 -19.81 22.53
N LEU A 489 -8.78 -18.73 23.24
CA LEU A 489 -10.00 -18.56 24.06
C LEU A 489 -10.98 -17.63 23.34
N GLY A 490 -12.21 -18.11 23.08
CA GLY A 490 -13.29 -17.30 22.51
C GLY A 490 -13.88 -16.36 23.56
N THR A 491 -13.92 -15.04 23.26
CA THR A 491 -14.58 -14.04 24.11
C THR A 491 -15.75 -13.41 23.39
N GLN A 492 -16.95 -13.50 23.94
CA GLN A 492 -18.14 -12.86 23.37
C GLN A 492 -18.10 -11.36 23.60
N VAL A 493 -18.27 -10.58 22.53
CA VAL A 493 -18.37 -9.13 22.56
C VAL A 493 -19.71 -8.74 21.94
N ALA A 494 -20.62 -8.20 22.75
CA ALA A 494 -21.88 -7.66 22.26
C ALA A 494 -21.63 -6.37 21.47
N ILE A 495 -22.13 -6.21 20.25
CA ILE A 495 -22.03 -4.99 19.43
C ILE A 495 -23.42 -4.56 18.96
#